data_b85734470de5c8bdf44831803d7934c1
#
_entry.id   b85734470de5c8bdf44831803d7934c1
#
_cell.length_a   1.000
_cell.length_b   1.000
_cell.length_c   1.000
_cell.angle_alpha   90.00
_cell.angle_beta   90.00
_cell.angle_gamma   90.00
#
_symmetry.space_group_name_H-M   'P 1'
#
loop_
_entity.id
_entity.type
_entity.pdbx_description
1 polymer ?
#
loop_
_entity_poly.entity_id
_entity_poly.type
_entity_poly.pdbx_seq_one_letter_code
_entity_poly.pdbx_strand_id
1 'polypeptide(L)'
;MNQDTLKKYAHTLLKYGVNLQQDQTLVISVDVENKDFAVIVTEEAYELGAKEVVLNWRCSPIARQRLLHANESVLEKPANWIPEFYKQYIDEKAAFLSLISANPKALEGIPTDRISLQSRNLNKALSFYHTAIMNSSVTWCVASVPTVLWANLLGYEGTDEEKINQLWDTLLKLCRIEGVEPKDTYRHHMAKLRHRCEALNKLDLKALRYTCENGTDLLLELPEGHIWLGGEESSKDGTIFNANIPTEEVFSAPQYNGVNGIVYSTKPLIYHGNTISDFSFTFKEGKIVEYTAKEGYEVLKELVETDEGSHYLGEVALVDHFSPISQSNQIFYETLFDENASCHLAIGASYPTCLKDSDGLSEEELKERGLNHSLTHVDFMIGHERMNIKGYTRDGQEVDIMIDGRLQV
;
A
#
# COMPACT_ATOMS: atom_id res chain seq x y z
N MET A 1 -6.10 25.41 -8.72
CA MET A 1 -4.70 24.91 -8.52
C MET A 1 -3.79 25.43 -9.63
N ASN A 2 -2.51 25.75 -9.30
CA ASN A 2 -1.54 26.19 -10.30
C ASN A 2 -1.07 25.01 -11.16
N GLN A 3 -1.12 25.17 -12.49
CA GLN A 3 -0.68 24.14 -13.45
C GLN A 3 0.80 23.74 -13.27
N ASP A 4 1.68 24.69 -12.95
CA ASP A 4 3.10 24.40 -12.72
C ASP A 4 3.32 23.46 -11.54
N THR A 5 2.49 23.56 -10.49
CA THR A 5 2.55 22.67 -9.34
C THR A 5 2.07 21.26 -9.70
N LEU A 6 1.00 21.15 -10.51
CA LEU A 6 0.52 19.86 -11.00
C LEU A 6 1.53 19.19 -11.95
N LYS A 7 2.22 19.97 -12.79
CA LYS A 7 3.33 19.46 -13.61
C LYS A 7 4.49 18.95 -12.77
N LYS A 8 4.87 19.67 -11.68
CA LYS A 8 5.90 19.20 -10.74
C LYS A 8 5.50 17.86 -10.09
N TYR A 9 4.23 17.69 -9.73
CA TYR A 9 3.74 16.42 -9.20
C TYR A 9 3.80 15.32 -10.26
N ALA A 10 3.29 15.56 -11.47
CA ALA A 10 3.39 14.62 -12.58
C ALA A 10 4.85 14.23 -12.85
N HIS A 11 5.77 15.20 -12.90
CA HIS A 11 7.20 14.97 -13.05
C HIS A 11 7.75 14.07 -11.94
N THR A 12 7.35 14.31 -10.69
CA THR A 12 7.80 13.50 -9.55
C THR A 12 7.31 12.06 -9.68
N LEU A 13 6.03 11.84 -10.05
CA LEU A 13 5.47 10.51 -10.25
C LEU A 13 6.18 9.75 -11.38
N LEU A 14 6.52 10.45 -12.46
CA LEU A 14 7.16 9.83 -13.62
C LEU A 14 8.65 9.61 -13.41
N LYS A 15 9.36 10.56 -12.80
CA LYS A 15 10.81 10.52 -12.65
C LYS A 15 11.29 9.74 -11.43
N TYR A 16 10.56 9.82 -10.32
CA TYR A 16 10.91 9.14 -9.07
C TYR A 16 9.94 8.00 -8.74
N GLY A 17 8.65 8.16 -9.02
CA GLY A 17 7.66 7.11 -8.88
C GLY A 17 8.03 5.93 -9.78
N VAL A 18 7.47 5.85 -10.96
CA VAL A 18 7.73 4.75 -11.91
C VAL A 18 9.14 4.76 -12.52
N ASN A 19 9.91 5.85 -12.38
CA ASN A 19 11.20 6.09 -13.04
C ASN A 19 11.16 5.73 -14.53
N LEU A 20 10.26 6.42 -15.25
CA LEU A 20 10.01 6.19 -16.67
C LEU A 20 11.30 6.28 -17.49
N GLN A 21 11.59 5.23 -18.25
CA GLN A 21 12.77 5.14 -19.10
C GLN A 21 12.48 5.63 -20.54
N GLN A 22 13.54 6.02 -21.24
CA GLN A 22 13.45 6.37 -22.66
C GLN A 22 12.85 5.20 -23.47
N ASP A 23 11.93 5.50 -24.39
CA ASP A 23 11.23 4.53 -25.24
C ASP A 23 10.41 3.46 -24.48
N GLN A 24 10.08 3.70 -23.20
CA GLN A 24 9.22 2.81 -22.40
C GLN A 24 7.75 3.19 -22.56
N THR A 25 6.87 2.19 -22.58
CA THR A 25 5.41 2.39 -22.49
C THR A 25 5.02 2.69 -21.05
N LEU A 26 4.13 3.66 -20.85
CA LEU A 26 3.51 3.98 -19.57
C LEU A 26 2.03 3.58 -19.57
N VAL A 27 1.62 2.74 -18.65
CA VAL A 27 0.22 2.41 -18.41
C VAL A 27 -0.28 3.22 -17.20
N ILE A 28 -1.27 4.09 -17.41
CA ILE A 28 -1.89 4.89 -16.36
C ILE A 28 -3.27 4.34 -16.05
N SER A 29 -3.50 3.89 -14.83
CA SER A 29 -4.82 3.55 -14.30
C SER A 29 -5.36 4.74 -13.50
N VAL A 30 -6.49 5.30 -13.91
CA VAL A 30 -7.04 6.53 -13.33
C VAL A 30 -8.56 6.59 -13.45
N ASP A 31 -9.22 7.22 -12.49
CA ASP A 31 -10.66 7.48 -12.58
C ASP A 31 -10.96 8.59 -13.60
N VAL A 32 -12.03 8.42 -14.37
CA VAL A 32 -12.43 9.35 -15.43
C VAL A 32 -12.64 10.79 -14.95
N GLU A 33 -12.95 10.96 -13.66
CA GLU A 33 -13.10 12.28 -13.02
C GLU A 33 -11.78 13.07 -13.03
N ASN A 34 -10.63 12.37 -13.04
CA ASN A 34 -9.28 12.95 -13.01
C ASN A 34 -8.63 13.07 -14.39
N LYS A 35 -9.44 13.10 -15.46
CA LYS A 35 -8.97 13.19 -16.86
C LYS A 35 -8.02 14.36 -17.10
N ASP A 36 -8.28 15.52 -16.47
CA ASP A 36 -7.47 16.73 -16.69
C ASP A 36 -6.05 16.57 -16.15
N PHE A 37 -5.89 15.90 -14.99
CA PHE A 37 -4.57 15.56 -14.48
C PHE A 37 -3.91 14.44 -15.30
N ALA A 38 -4.68 13.45 -15.78
CA ALA A 38 -4.15 12.43 -16.68
C ALA A 38 -3.57 13.01 -17.97
N VAL A 39 -4.14 14.11 -18.51
CA VAL A 39 -3.56 14.85 -19.64
C VAL A 39 -2.20 15.44 -19.27
N ILE A 40 -2.08 16.10 -18.11
CA ILE A 40 -0.81 16.67 -17.65
C ILE A 40 0.27 15.58 -17.49
N VAL A 41 -0.08 14.43 -16.89
CA VAL A 41 0.84 13.28 -16.75
C VAL A 41 1.24 12.75 -18.14
N THR A 42 0.31 12.68 -19.08
CA THR A 42 0.58 12.21 -20.45
C THR A 42 1.53 13.14 -21.20
N GLU A 43 1.31 14.45 -21.12
CA GLU A 43 2.20 15.47 -21.71
C GLU A 43 3.62 15.34 -21.14
N GLU A 44 3.74 15.31 -19.81
CA GLU A 44 5.03 15.17 -19.12
C GLU A 44 5.72 13.83 -19.46
N ALA A 45 4.97 12.73 -19.60
CA ALA A 45 5.52 11.43 -19.98
C ALA A 45 6.16 11.47 -21.37
N TYR A 46 5.52 12.10 -22.35
CA TYR A 46 6.11 12.28 -23.69
C TYR A 46 7.30 13.25 -23.67
N GLU A 47 7.27 14.30 -22.85
CA GLU A 47 8.42 15.19 -22.66
C GLU A 47 9.62 14.44 -22.06
N LEU A 48 9.39 13.44 -21.22
CA LEU A 48 10.42 12.55 -20.66
C LEU A 48 10.84 11.42 -21.58
N GLY A 49 10.22 11.27 -22.76
CA GLY A 49 10.60 10.32 -23.79
C GLY A 49 9.85 8.99 -23.76
N ALA A 50 8.62 8.96 -23.23
CA ALA A 50 7.77 7.78 -23.33
C ALA A 50 7.58 7.35 -24.79
N LYS A 51 7.59 6.04 -25.04
CA LYS A 51 7.22 5.46 -26.35
C LYS A 51 5.72 5.62 -26.61
N GLU A 52 4.92 5.32 -25.60
CA GLU A 52 3.46 5.37 -25.65
C GLU A 52 2.89 5.56 -24.23
N VAL A 53 1.75 6.24 -24.14
CA VAL A 53 0.97 6.36 -22.90
C VAL A 53 -0.39 5.71 -23.09
N VAL A 54 -0.68 4.71 -22.30
CA VAL A 54 -1.91 3.91 -22.37
C VAL A 54 -2.76 4.17 -21.14
N LEU A 55 -4.02 4.56 -21.36
CA LEU A 55 -4.97 4.87 -20.28
C LEU A 55 -5.89 3.68 -19.98
N ASN A 56 -5.85 3.21 -18.74
CA ASN A 56 -6.81 2.27 -18.18
C ASN A 56 -7.83 3.05 -17.32
N TRP A 57 -8.90 3.51 -17.96
CA TRP A 57 -9.91 4.32 -17.30
C TRP A 57 -10.76 3.50 -16.33
N ARG A 58 -10.96 4.03 -15.13
CA ARG A 58 -11.90 3.52 -14.14
C ARG A 58 -13.09 4.47 -14.03
N CYS A 59 -14.26 3.92 -13.69
CA CYS A 59 -15.47 4.69 -13.42
C CYS A 59 -16.28 3.97 -12.34
N SER A 60 -16.14 4.42 -11.10
CA SER A 60 -16.78 3.79 -9.94
C SER A 60 -18.31 3.70 -10.07
N PRO A 61 -19.05 4.70 -10.57
CA PRO A 61 -20.49 4.58 -10.80
C PRO A 61 -20.86 3.46 -11.78
N ILE A 62 -20.10 3.28 -12.88
CA ILE A 62 -20.37 2.21 -13.84
C ILE A 62 -20.03 0.84 -13.24
N ALA A 63 -18.90 0.73 -12.53
CA ALA A 63 -18.51 -0.49 -11.83
C ALA A 63 -19.58 -0.92 -10.82
N ARG A 64 -20.17 0.04 -10.09
CA ARG A 64 -21.29 -0.18 -9.17
C ARG A 64 -22.50 -0.76 -9.88
N GLN A 65 -22.94 -0.18 -11.02
CA GLN A 65 -24.08 -0.68 -11.78
C GLN A 65 -23.84 -2.11 -12.27
N ARG A 66 -22.61 -2.42 -12.70
CA ARG A 66 -22.22 -3.77 -13.09
C ARG A 66 -22.35 -4.76 -11.92
N LEU A 67 -21.84 -4.41 -10.74
CA LEU A 67 -21.96 -5.24 -9.54
C LEU A 67 -23.42 -5.47 -9.12
N LEU A 68 -24.28 -4.48 -9.24
CA LEU A 68 -25.71 -4.60 -8.87
C LEU A 68 -26.50 -5.45 -9.87
N HIS A 69 -26.22 -5.35 -11.18
CA HIS A 69 -27.17 -5.81 -12.20
C HIS A 69 -26.60 -6.86 -13.17
N ALA A 70 -25.29 -7.06 -13.25
CA ALA A 70 -24.74 -8.08 -14.14
C ALA A 70 -25.10 -9.50 -13.68
N ASN A 71 -25.26 -10.43 -14.62
CA ASN A 71 -25.41 -11.84 -14.29
C ASN A 71 -24.18 -12.36 -13.53
N GLU A 72 -24.38 -13.26 -12.58
CA GLU A 72 -23.30 -13.85 -11.77
C GLU A 72 -22.22 -14.49 -12.64
N SER A 73 -22.59 -15.17 -13.73
CA SER A 73 -21.64 -15.76 -14.68
C SER A 73 -20.63 -14.76 -15.29
N VAL A 74 -20.98 -13.46 -15.31
CA VAL A 74 -20.07 -12.38 -15.75
C VAL A 74 -19.13 -11.96 -14.62
N LEU A 75 -19.55 -12.11 -13.37
CA LEU A 75 -18.72 -11.84 -12.18
C LEU A 75 -17.78 -13.01 -11.89
N GLU A 76 -18.22 -14.24 -12.18
CA GLU A 76 -17.41 -15.46 -12.05
C GLU A 76 -16.26 -15.53 -13.06
N LYS A 77 -16.45 -14.98 -14.26
CA LYS A 77 -15.44 -15.04 -15.31
C LYS A 77 -15.16 -13.66 -15.88
N PRO A 78 -14.05 -13.02 -15.47
CA PRO A 78 -13.60 -11.78 -16.09
C PRO A 78 -13.44 -11.93 -17.61
N ALA A 79 -13.75 -10.86 -18.36
CA ALA A 79 -13.57 -10.88 -19.81
C ALA A 79 -12.09 -11.10 -20.17
N ASN A 80 -11.83 -11.94 -21.18
CA ASN A 80 -10.46 -12.35 -21.55
C ASN A 80 -9.54 -11.17 -21.88
N TRP A 81 -10.07 -10.08 -22.42
CA TRP A 81 -9.25 -8.90 -22.74
C TRP A 81 -8.60 -8.26 -21.50
N ILE A 82 -9.15 -8.48 -20.29
CA ILE A 82 -8.60 -7.89 -19.06
C ILE A 82 -7.22 -8.50 -18.74
N PRO A 83 -7.07 -9.83 -18.54
CA PRO A 83 -5.74 -10.42 -18.32
C PRO A 83 -4.81 -10.25 -19.53
N GLU A 84 -5.30 -10.30 -20.76
CA GLU A 84 -4.46 -10.08 -21.95
C GLU A 84 -3.86 -8.66 -21.99
N PHE A 85 -4.62 -7.64 -21.59
CA PHE A 85 -4.12 -6.28 -21.45
C PHE A 85 -2.91 -6.21 -20.52
N TYR A 86 -3.03 -6.70 -19.29
CA TYR A 86 -1.94 -6.65 -18.33
C TYR A 86 -0.75 -7.51 -18.77
N LYS A 87 -1.02 -8.68 -19.35
CA LYS A 87 0.04 -9.56 -19.84
C LYS A 87 0.87 -8.89 -20.93
N GLN A 88 0.22 -8.27 -21.91
CA GLN A 88 0.91 -7.55 -22.98
C GLN A 88 1.89 -6.54 -22.41
N TYR A 89 1.45 -5.66 -21.50
CA TYR A 89 2.29 -4.58 -20.98
C TYR A 89 3.35 -5.04 -19.98
N ILE A 90 3.14 -6.16 -19.27
CA ILE A 90 4.19 -6.80 -18.48
C ILE A 90 5.28 -7.37 -19.41
N ASP A 91 4.89 -8.07 -20.47
CA ASP A 91 5.83 -8.64 -21.45
C ASP A 91 6.64 -7.54 -22.16
N GLU A 92 6.04 -6.37 -22.40
CA GLU A 92 6.71 -5.18 -22.95
C GLU A 92 7.55 -4.41 -21.91
N LYS A 93 7.59 -4.80 -20.64
CA LYS A 93 8.26 -4.07 -19.55
C LYS A 93 7.75 -2.63 -19.38
N ALA A 94 6.46 -2.42 -19.56
CA ALA A 94 5.83 -1.13 -19.33
C ALA A 94 5.96 -0.70 -17.86
N ALA A 95 5.98 0.63 -17.63
CA ALA A 95 5.80 1.21 -16.31
C ALA A 95 4.32 1.34 -15.98
N PHE A 96 3.92 1.08 -14.73
CA PHE A 96 2.53 1.13 -14.30
C PHE A 96 2.31 2.24 -13.26
N LEU A 97 1.52 3.25 -13.60
CA LEU A 97 1.12 4.32 -12.69
C LEU A 97 -0.36 4.20 -12.33
N SER A 98 -0.66 4.01 -11.05
CA SER A 98 -2.03 3.99 -10.54
C SER A 98 -2.34 5.28 -9.79
N LEU A 99 -3.27 6.08 -10.31
CA LEU A 99 -3.77 7.30 -9.68
C LEU A 99 -5.10 6.98 -8.99
N ILE A 100 -5.12 7.05 -7.67
CA ILE A 100 -6.24 6.63 -6.83
C ILE A 100 -6.88 7.80 -6.09
N SER A 101 -8.12 7.61 -5.65
CA SER A 101 -8.89 8.57 -4.82
C SER A 101 -9.78 7.80 -3.86
N ALA A 102 -9.93 8.28 -2.65
CA ALA A 102 -10.80 7.62 -1.67
C ALA A 102 -12.28 7.70 -2.08
N ASN A 103 -12.93 6.56 -2.06
CA ASN A 103 -14.38 6.44 -2.18
C ASN A 103 -14.88 5.26 -1.32
N PRO A 104 -14.91 5.40 0.02
CA PRO A 104 -15.30 4.31 0.91
C PRO A 104 -16.76 3.88 0.73
N LYS A 105 -17.59 4.70 0.05
CA LYS A 105 -18.99 4.38 -0.24
C LYS A 105 -19.23 3.82 -1.64
N ALA A 106 -18.17 3.58 -2.41
CA ALA A 106 -18.32 3.09 -3.78
C ALA A 106 -19.15 1.80 -3.89
N LEU A 107 -19.01 0.92 -2.90
CA LEU A 107 -19.65 -0.39 -2.85
C LEU A 107 -20.79 -0.49 -1.82
N GLU A 108 -21.14 0.62 -1.14
CA GLU A 108 -22.21 0.64 -0.13
C GLU A 108 -23.53 0.14 -0.70
N GLY A 109 -24.19 -0.82 0.02
CA GLY A 109 -25.46 -1.40 -0.38
C GLY A 109 -25.40 -2.40 -1.54
N ILE A 110 -24.19 -2.78 -2.00
CA ILE A 110 -24.03 -3.93 -2.89
C ILE A 110 -23.95 -5.20 -2.05
N PRO A 111 -24.61 -6.31 -2.43
CA PRO A 111 -24.46 -7.57 -1.74
C PRO A 111 -22.99 -8.01 -1.67
N THR A 112 -22.51 -8.36 -0.47
CA THR A 112 -21.10 -8.68 -0.22
C THR A 112 -20.63 -9.93 -0.99
N ASP A 113 -21.51 -10.91 -1.14
CA ASP A 113 -21.26 -12.12 -1.95
C ASP A 113 -20.91 -11.80 -3.41
N ARG A 114 -21.57 -10.80 -4.01
CA ARG A 114 -21.29 -10.36 -5.37
C ARG A 114 -19.94 -9.64 -5.49
N ILE A 115 -19.62 -8.80 -4.49
CA ILE A 115 -18.32 -8.13 -4.40
C ILE A 115 -17.20 -9.17 -4.28
N SER A 116 -17.35 -10.09 -3.32
CA SER A 116 -16.38 -11.16 -3.05
C SER A 116 -16.22 -12.10 -4.25
N LEU A 117 -17.33 -12.44 -4.93
CA LEU A 117 -17.29 -13.28 -6.15
C LEU A 117 -16.46 -12.62 -7.25
N GLN A 118 -16.73 -11.33 -7.55
CA GLN A 118 -15.98 -10.59 -8.57
C GLN A 118 -14.52 -10.44 -8.18
N SER A 119 -14.22 -9.97 -6.96
CA SER A 119 -12.84 -9.71 -6.50
C SER A 119 -11.99 -10.97 -6.55
N ARG A 120 -12.49 -12.09 -6.01
CA ARG A 120 -11.78 -13.37 -6.01
C ARG A 120 -11.44 -13.83 -7.43
N ASN A 121 -12.40 -13.80 -8.35
CA ASN A 121 -12.18 -14.25 -9.70
C ASN A 121 -11.27 -13.31 -10.51
N LEU A 122 -11.37 -12.00 -10.27
CA LEU A 122 -10.47 -11.02 -10.90
C LEU A 122 -9.05 -11.18 -10.38
N ASN A 123 -8.85 -11.28 -9.06
CA ASN A 123 -7.54 -11.49 -8.44
C ASN A 123 -6.90 -12.79 -8.93
N LYS A 124 -7.68 -13.86 -9.04
CA LYS A 124 -7.20 -15.12 -9.63
C LYS A 124 -6.78 -14.96 -11.09
N ALA A 125 -7.57 -14.24 -11.91
CA ALA A 125 -7.24 -14.01 -13.31
C ALA A 125 -6.03 -13.09 -13.50
N LEU A 126 -5.75 -12.20 -12.54
CA LEU A 126 -4.64 -11.25 -12.54
C LEU A 126 -3.50 -11.65 -11.59
N SER A 127 -3.47 -12.87 -11.07
CA SER A 127 -2.42 -13.32 -10.14
C SER A 127 -1.00 -13.10 -10.69
N PHE A 128 -0.78 -13.35 -11.97
CA PHE A 128 0.50 -13.10 -12.65
C PHE A 128 0.89 -11.60 -12.64
N TYR A 129 -0.10 -10.69 -12.76
CA TYR A 129 0.14 -9.25 -12.65
C TYR A 129 0.53 -8.87 -11.22
N HIS A 130 -0.21 -9.35 -10.22
CA HIS A 130 0.12 -9.12 -8.82
C HIS A 130 1.52 -9.66 -8.49
N THR A 131 1.85 -10.85 -8.98
CA THR A 131 3.20 -11.41 -8.84
C THR A 131 4.26 -10.52 -9.49
N ALA A 132 4.00 -9.98 -10.69
CA ALA A 132 4.95 -9.09 -11.37
C ALA A 132 5.18 -7.77 -10.61
N ILE A 133 4.14 -7.24 -9.98
CA ILE A 133 4.22 -6.05 -9.10
C ILE A 133 5.01 -6.38 -7.83
N MET A 134 4.59 -7.40 -7.07
CA MET A 134 5.18 -7.76 -5.76
C MET A 134 6.64 -8.20 -5.84
N ASN A 135 7.09 -8.75 -6.96
CA ASN A 135 8.48 -9.14 -7.17
C ASN A 135 9.30 -8.13 -8.00
N SER A 136 8.76 -6.91 -8.18
CA SER A 136 9.38 -5.81 -8.90
C SER A 136 9.88 -6.19 -10.32
N SER A 137 9.13 -7.06 -11.04
CA SER A 137 9.44 -7.43 -12.43
C SER A 137 9.22 -6.29 -13.42
N VAL A 138 8.43 -5.30 -13.05
CA VAL A 138 8.16 -4.04 -13.75
C VAL A 138 8.21 -2.89 -12.74
N THR A 139 8.44 -1.66 -13.21
CA THR A 139 8.34 -0.48 -12.35
C THR A 139 6.88 -0.06 -12.20
N TRP A 140 6.49 0.32 -10.99
CA TRP A 140 5.13 0.73 -10.69
C TRP A 140 5.10 1.82 -9.62
N CYS A 141 4.00 2.58 -9.60
CA CYS A 141 3.79 3.57 -8.56
C CYS A 141 2.30 3.78 -8.32
N VAL A 142 1.92 3.84 -7.05
CA VAL A 142 0.59 4.29 -6.61
C VAL A 142 0.71 5.69 -6.07
N ALA A 143 -0.19 6.57 -6.50
CA ALA A 143 -0.25 7.95 -6.04
C ALA A 143 -1.70 8.43 -6.03
N SER A 144 -1.99 9.43 -5.22
CA SER A 144 -3.37 9.89 -5.08
C SER A 144 -3.65 11.18 -5.82
N VAL A 145 -4.89 11.30 -6.28
CA VAL A 145 -5.45 12.49 -6.92
C VAL A 145 -6.78 12.85 -6.26
N PRO A 146 -7.09 14.15 -6.05
CA PRO A 146 -8.31 14.56 -5.37
C PRO A 146 -9.55 14.35 -6.23
N THR A 147 -10.66 14.07 -5.55
CA THR A 147 -12.01 14.16 -6.11
C THR A 147 -12.89 15.00 -5.20
N VAL A 148 -13.99 15.53 -5.72
CA VAL A 148 -14.97 16.29 -4.92
C VAL A 148 -15.53 15.40 -3.80
N LEU A 149 -15.78 14.13 -4.11
CA LEU A 149 -16.29 13.18 -3.15
C LEU A 149 -15.31 12.98 -1.99
N TRP A 150 -14.03 12.80 -2.28
CA TRP A 150 -12.99 12.65 -1.24
C TRP A 150 -12.83 13.93 -0.42
N ALA A 151 -12.81 15.10 -1.06
CA ALA A 151 -12.75 16.38 -0.37
C ALA A 151 -13.95 16.60 0.57
N ASN A 152 -15.17 16.22 0.15
CA ASN A 152 -16.37 16.25 1.01
C ASN A 152 -16.25 15.29 2.20
N LEU A 153 -15.70 14.09 1.98
CA LEU A 153 -15.49 13.09 3.04
C LEU A 153 -14.53 13.60 4.11
N LEU A 154 -13.50 14.34 3.70
CA LEU A 154 -12.53 14.96 4.61
C LEU A 154 -13.03 16.25 5.27
N GLY A 155 -14.25 16.68 4.97
CA GLY A 155 -14.88 17.85 5.60
C GLY A 155 -14.42 19.20 5.04
N TYR A 156 -13.81 19.24 3.84
CA TYR A 156 -13.48 20.52 3.20
C TYR A 156 -14.75 21.28 2.81
N GLU A 157 -14.72 22.60 2.99
CA GLU A 157 -15.86 23.48 2.75
C GLU A 157 -15.60 24.44 1.57
N GLY A 158 -16.69 24.92 0.93
CA GLY A 158 -16.67 25.83 -0.21
C GLY A 158 -17.30 25.23 -1.47
N THR A 159 -17.00 25.82 -2.60
CA THR A 159 -17.36 25.29 -3.93
C THR A 159 -16.56 24.01 -4.22
N ASP A 160 -17.00 23.21 -5.18
CA ASP A 160 -16.29 21.98 -5.57
C ASP A 160 -14.86 22.28 -6.01
N GLU A 161 -14.62 23.38 -6.71
CA GLU A 161 -13.28 23.81 -7.12
C GLU A 161 -12.40 24.17 -5.91
N GLU A 162 -12.94 24.91 -4.93
CA GLU A 162 -12.23 25.28 -3.69
C GLU A 162 -11.88 24.05 -2.89
N LYS A 163 -12.79 23.08 -2.74
CA LYS A 163 -12.55 21.81 -2.03
C LYS A 163 -11.46 20.98 -2.69
N ILE A 164 -11.49 20.83 -4.00
CA ILE A 164 -10.45 20.13 -4.77
C ILE A 164 -9.10 20.84 -4.60
N ASN A 165 -9.07 22.16 -4.64
CA ASN A 165 -7.82 22.92 -4.46
C ASN A 165 -7.25 22.74 -3.05
N GLN A 166 -8.08 22.77 -2.00
CA GLN A 166 -7.65 22.52 -0.61
C GLN A 166 -7.09 21.12 -0.46
N LEU A 167 -7.74 20.10 -1.07
CA LEU A 167 -7.25 18.74 -1.01
C LEU A 167 -5.94 18.59 -1.80
N TRP A 168 -5.80 19.21 -2.97
CA TRP A 168 -4.53 19.27 -3.70
C TRP A 168 -3.41 19.85 -2.84
N ASP A 169 -3.63 21.00 -2.19
CA ASP A 169 -2.64 21.62 -1.30
C ASP A 169 -2.20 20.64 -0.20
N THR A 170 -3.15 19.93 0.40
CA THR A 170 -2.86 18.90 1.41
C THR A 170 -2.02 17.75 0.84
N LEU A 171 -2.46 17.14 -0.26
CA LEU A 171 -1.77 15.99 -0.87
C LEU A 171 -0.34 16.36 -1.31
N LEU A 172 -0.18 17.50 -1.98
CA LEU A 172 1.12 17.97 -2.46
C LEU A 172 2.10 18.26 -1.32
N LYS A 173 1.60 18.82 -0.23
CA LYS A 173 2.39 19.01 0.99
C LYS A 173 2.87 17.69 1.59
N LEU A 174 1.96 16.73 1.74
CA LEU A 174 2.28 15.41 2.29
C LEU A 174 3.21 14.62 1.37
N CYS A 175 3.08 14.78 0.05
CA CYS A 175 4.00 14.22 -0.95
C CYS A 175 5.33 15.00 -1.07
N ARG A 176 5.54 16.08 -0.27
CA ARG A 176 6.74 16.94 -0.31
C ARG A 176 7.00 17.60 -1.67
N ILE A 177 5.92 17.96 -2.37
CA ILE A 177 5.99 18.62 -3.68
C ILE A 177 5.99 20.16 -3.54
N GLU A 178 5.93 20.67 -2.32
CA GLU A 178 5.98 22.10 -2.04
C GLU A 178 7.40 22.66 -2.16
N GLY A 179 7.47 23.95 -2.48
CA GLY A 179 8.71 24.75 -2.46
C GLY A 179 9.33 24.97 -3.84
N VAL A 180 10.47 25.68 -3.83
CA VAL A 180 11.16 26.09 -5.06
C VAL A 180 11.81 24.88 -5.76
N GLU A 181 12.33 23.94 -4.97
CA GLU A 181 13.01 22.74 -5.45
C GLU A 181 12.44 21.47 -4.74
N PRO A 182 11.23 21.01 -5.12
CA PRO A 182 10.61 19.81 -4.51
C PRO A 182 11.48 18.58 -4.59
N LYS A 183 12.25 18.44 -5.68
CA LYS A 183 13.16 17.30 -5.90
C LYS A 183 14.18 17.11 -4.77
N ASP A 184 14.68 18.20 -4.18
CA ASP A 184 15.69 18.10 -3.12
C ASP A 184 15.07 17.65 -1.80
N THR A 185 13.86 18.14 -1.49
CA THR A 185 13.10 17.71 -0.30
C THR A 185 12.73 16.23 -0.41
N TYR A 186 12.23 15.80 -1.59
CA TYR A 186 11.88 14.42 -1.85
C TYR A 186 13.10 13.48 -1.75
N ARG A 187 14.20 13.83 -2.41
CA ARG A 187 15.45 13.03 -2.36
C ARG A 187 16.03 12.92 -0.96
N HIS A 188 15.98 14.00 -0.18
CA HIS A 188 16.44 13.97 1.21
C HIS A 188 15.60 13.00 2.04
N HIS A 189 14.27 12.99 1.83
CA HIS A 189 13.38 12.07 2.50
C HIS A 189 13.67 10.61 2.11
N MET A 190 13.83 10.32 0.82
CA MET A 190 14.20 8.97 0.34
C MET A 190 15.55 8.52 0.92
N ALA A 191 16.53 9.41 1.00
CA ALA A 191 17.81 9.12 1.64
C ALA A 191 17.67 8.78 3.14
N LYS A 192 16.73 9.44 3.84
CA LYS A 192 16.44 9.12 5.24
C LYS A 192 15.81 7.72 5.40
N LEU A 193 14.84 7.35 4.55
CA LEU A 193 14.24 6.02 4.58
C LEU A 193 15.28 4.94 4.26
N ARG A 194 16.10 5.14 3.24
CA ARG A 194 17.20 4.22 2.92
C ARG A 194 18.18 4.05 4.09
N HIS A 195 18.55 5.14 4.78
CA HIS A 195 19.42 5.04 5.95
C HIS A 195 18.79 4.21 7.08
N ARG A 196 17.48 4.36 7.30
CA ARG A 196 16.72 3.53 8.26
C ARG A 196 16.73 2.06 7.88
N CYS A 197 16.48 1.74 6.60
CA CYS A 197 16.59 0.36 6.11
C CYS A 197 17.99 -0.22 6.33
N GLU A 198 19.06 0.54 6.02
CA GLU A 198 20.43 0.12 6.25
C GLU A 198 20.74 -0.12 7.72
N ALA A 199 20.24 0.74 8.62
CA ALA A 199 20.40 0.58 10.06
C ALA A 199 19.70 -0.69 10.57
N LEU A 200 18.43 -0.90 10.21
CA LEU A 200 17.66 -2.08 10.58
C LEU A 200 18.28 -3.38 10.02
N ASN A 201 18.72 -3.37 8.77
CA ASN A 201 19.38 -4.51 8.14
C ASN A 201 20.72 -4.91 8.82
N LYS A 202 21.42 -3.94 9.43
CA LYS A 202 22.66 -4.20 10.18
C LYS A 202 22.40 -4.84 11.55
N LEU A 203 21.21 -4.63 12.12
CA LEU A 203 20.86 -5.17 13.43
C LEU A 203 20.63 -6.69 13.42
N ASP A 204 20.38 -7.29 12.28
CA ASP A 204 20.05 -8.71 12.12
C ASP A 204 19.02 -9.17 13.16
N LEU A 205 17.86 -8.54 13.14
CA LEU A 205 16.81 -8.73 14.14
C LEU A 205 16.22 -10.15 14.04
N LYS A 206 16.03 -10.78 15.17
CA LYS A 206 15.30 -12.05 15.28
C LYS A 206 13.81 -11.81 15.52
N ALA A 207 13.46 -10.79 16.30
CA ALA A 207 12.10 -10.50 16.68
C ALA A 207 11.90 -9.02 17.05
N LEU A 208 10.65 -8.58 16.99
CA LEU A 208 10.17 -7.31 17.50
C LEU A 208 9.09 -7.56 18.56
N ARG A 209 9.11 -6.79 19.64
CA ARG A 209 8.02 -6.77 20.62
C ARG A 209 7.38 -5.39 20.65
N TYR A 210 6.12 -5.35 20.33
CA TYR A 210 5.26 -4.17 20.36
C TYR A 210 4.54 -4.11 21.70
N THR A 211 4.57 -2.95 22.35
CA THR A 211 3.79 -2.68 23.57
C THR A 211 3.17 -1.30 23.47
N CYS A 212 1.91 -1.17 23.88
CA CYS A 212 1.20 0.09 23.88
C CYS A 212 0.15 0.12 24.98
N GLU A 213 -0.18 1.32 25.49
CA GLU A 213 -1.18 1.53 26.55
C GLU A 213 -2.61 1.11 26.14
N ASN A 214 -2.89 0.98 24.84
CA ASN A 214 -4.16 0.48 24.32
C ASN A 214 -4.38 -1.02 24.54
N GLY A 215 -3.41 -1.72 25.10
CA GLY A 215 -3.45 -3.15 25.38
C GLY A 215 -2.68 -4.02 24.37
N THR A 216 -2.07 -3.42 23.34
CA THR A 216 -1.20 -4.16 22.42
C THR A 216 0.01 -4.71 23.15
N ASP A 217 0.21 -6.03 23.07
CA ASP A 217 1.40 -6.76 23.47
C ASP A 217 1.61 -7.91 22.48
N LEU A 218 2.45 -7.66 21.47
CA LEU A 218 2.67 -8.55 20.35
C LEU A 218 4.16 -8.84 20.20
N LEU A 219 4.52 -10.12 20.18
CA LEU A 219 5.83 -10.59 19.76
C LEU A 219 5.73 -11.08 18.31
N LEU A 220 6.58 -10.55 17.45
CA LEU A 220 6.65 -10.85 16.03
C LEU A 220 8.08 -11.27 15.70
N GLU A 221 8.28 -12.52 15.27
CA GLU A 221 9.58 -13.00 14.78
C GLU A 221 9.80 -12.60 13.33
N LEU A 222 11.06 -12.45 12.95
CA LEU A 222 11.49 -12.15 11.57
C LEU A 222 12.25 -13.39 11.03
N PRO A 223 12.00 -13.79 9.77
CA PRO A 223 12.68 -14.91 9.16
C PRO A 223 14.19 -14.66 9.05
N GLU A 224 14.97 -15.73 9.02
CA GLU A 224 16.40 -15.61 8.76
C GLU A 224 16.62 -15.08 7.33
N GLY A 225 17.47 -14.07 7.20
CA GLY A 225 17.72 -13.41 5.92
C GLY A 225 16.64 -12.41 5.50
N HIS A 226 15.75 -11.99 6.44
CA HIS A 226 14.83 -10.88 6.16
C HIS A 226 15.57 -9.62 5.73
N ILE A 227 14.90 -8.78 4.95
CA ILE A 227 15.40 -7.49 4.48
C ILE A 227 14.36 -6.42 4.82
N TRP A 228 14.83 -5.32 5.40
CA TRP A 228 14.05 -4.09 5.53
C TRP A 228 14.19 -3.28 4.26
N LEU A 229 13.06 -2.92 3.67
CA LEU A 229 12.90 -2.12 2.47
C LEU A 229 12.13 -0.83 2.81
N GLY A 230 12.21 0.17 1.95
CA GLY A 230 11.43 1.40 2.09
C GLY A 230 11.99 2.55 1.27
N GLY A 231 11.09 3.40 0.82
CA GLY A 231 11.39 4.52 -0.06
C GLY A 231 11.64 4.08 -1.49
N GLU A 232 12.84 3.62 -1.79
CA GLU A 232 13.24 3.20 -3.14
C GLU A 232 13.31 1.68 -3.25
N GLU A 233 12.76 1.15 -4.34
CA GLU A 233 12.88 -0.25 -4.74
C GLU A 233 13.74 -0.40 -5.99
N SER A 234 14.21 -1.61 -6.25
CA SER A 234 14.92 -1.95 -7.49
C SER A 234 14.14 -2.99 -8.26
N SER A 235 13.78 -2.68 -9.49
CA SER A 235 13.22 -3.67 -10.39
C SER A 235 14.26 -4.72 -10.79
N LYS A 236 13.80 -5.85 -11.35
CA LYS A 236 14.69 -6.95 -11.76
C LYS A 236 15.73 -6.55 -12.81
N ASP A 237 15.49 -5.50 -13.58
CA ASP A 237 16.45 -4.94 -14.54
C ASP A 237 17.36 -3.86 -13.92
N GLY A 238 17.23 -3.59 -12.62
CA GLY A 238 18.06 -2.62 -11.88
C GLY A 238 17.55 -1.19 -11.92
N THR A 239 16.35 -0.93 -12.47
CA THR A 239 15.74 0.41 -12.44
C THR A 239 15.24 0.72 -11.04
N ILE A 240 15.75 1.80 -10.44
CA ILE A 240 15.31 2.27 -9.12
C ILE A 240 14.02 3.07 -9.26
N PHE A 241 13.00 2.75 -8.47
CA PHE A 241 11.68 3.38 -8.52
C PHE A 241 11.08 3.48 -7.11
N ASN A 242 9.99 4.23 -6.97
CA ASN A 242 9.25 4.31 -5.71
C ASN A 242 7.82 3.82 -5.93
N ALA A 243 7.49 2.74 -5.25
CA ALA A 243 6.19 2.07 -5.36
C ALA A 243 5.02 2.95 -4.90
N ASN A 244 5.25 3.80 -3.90
CA ASN A 244 4.24 4.64 -3.27
C ASN A 244 4.70 6.10 -3.16
N ILE A 245 3.81 7.04 -3.53
CA ILE A 245 3.99 8.48 -3.29
C ILE A 245 2.68 9.05 -2.72
N PRO A 246 2.68 9.42 -1.42
CA PRO A 246 3.81 9.46 -0.49
C PRO A 246 4.21 8.09 0.05
N THR A 247 5.40 7.99 0.66
CA THR A 247 5.83 6.88 1.52
C THR A 247 6.58 7.43 2.73
N GLU A 248 6.33 6.86 3.92
CA GLU A 248 6.95 7.22 5.20
C GLU A 248 7.53 6.00 5.92
N GLU A 249 7.29 4.84 5.36
CA GLU A 249 7.55 3.56 5.99
C GLU A 249 8.91 2.96 5.65
N VAL A 250 9.33 2.08 6.54
CA VAL A 250 10.27 1.00 6.26
C VAL A 250 9.62 -0.31 6.68
N PHE A 251 9.63 -1.31 5.81
CA PHE A 251 8.86 -2.53 5.99
C PHE A 251 9.70 -3.80 5.79
N SER A 252 9.19 -4.90 6.29
CA SER A 252 9.74 -6.25 6.11
C SER A 252 8.62 -7.29 6.20
N ALA A 253 8.94 -8.54 5.96
CA ALA A 253 8.00 -9.64 6.16
C ALA A 253 8.23 -10.31 7.53
N PRO A 254 7.14 -10.56 8.30
CA PRO A 254 7.24 -11.37 9.50
C PRO A 254 7.45 -12.86 9.18
N GLN A 255 8.00 -13.61 10.14
CA GLN A 255 7.94 -15.06 10.13
C GLN A 255 6.48 -15.49 10.25
N TYR A 256 5.89 -16.13 9.21
CA TYR A 256 4.45 -16.37 9.18
C TYR A 256 3.89 -17.11 10.41
N ASN A 257 4.65 -18.05 10.97
CA ASN A 257 4.27 -18.81 12.16
C ASN A 257 4.94 -18.31 13.47
N GLY A 258 5.59 -17.13 13.43
CA GLY A 258 6.36 -16.55 14.54
C GLY A 258 5.66 -15.40 15.27
N VAL A 259 4.35 -15.24 15.13
CA VAL A 259 3.60 -14.11 15.73
C VAL A 259 2.78 -14.61 16.91
N ASN A 260 2.92 -13.95 18.08
CA ASN A 260 2.19 -14.31 19.29
C ASN A 260 1.80 -13.06 20.09
N GLY A 261 0.58 -13.06 20.63
CA GLY A 261 0.07 -11.95 21.45
C GLY A 261 -1.16 -11.28 20.85
N ILE A 262 -1.43 -10.07 21.30
CA ILE A 262 -2.60 -9.29 20.89
C ILE A 262 -2.19 -7.94 20.31
N VAL A 263 -2.90 -7.51 19.28
CA VAL A 263 -2.73 -6.19 18.68
C VAL A 263 -4.09 -5.53 18.47
N TYR A 264 -4.16 -4.23 18.76
CA TYR A 264 -5.34 -3.40 18.59
C TYR A 264 -5.11 -2.43 17.42
N SER A 265 -6.11 -2.29 16.57
CA SER A 265 -6.12 -1.23 15.54
C SER A 265 -6.19 0.15 16.20
N THR A 266 -5.56 1.14 15.59
CA THR A 266 -5.58 2.53 16.04
C THR A 266 -6.29 3.47 15.07
N LYS A 267 -6.62 2.97 13.87
CA LYS A 267 -7.42 3.67 12.85
C LYS A 267 -8.44 2.71 12.25
N PRO A 268 -9.54 3.23 11.71
CA PRO A 268 -10.48 2.39 10.94
C PRO A 268 -9.82 1.87 9.66
N LEU A 269 -10.20 0.66 9.29
CA LEU A 269 -9.83 0.03 8.02
C LEU A 269 -11.01 0.13 7.05
N ILE A 270 -10.75 0.58 5.83
CA ILE A 270 -11.74 0.56 4.74
C ILE A 270 -11.45 -0.65 3.87
N TYR A 271 -12.35 -1.62 3.91
CA TYR A 271 -12.22 -2.85 3.14
C TYR A 271 -13.49 -3.12 2.33
N HIS A 272 -13.35 -3.26 1.01
CA HIS A 272 -14.46 -3.43 0.07
C HIS A 272 -15.59 -2.39 0.26
N GLY A 273 -15.23 -1.14 0.56
CA GLY A 273 -16.19 -0.04 0.76
C GLY A 273 -16.97 -0.11 2.07
N ASN A 274 -16.54 -0.92 3.00
CA ASN A 274 -17.09 -1.00 4.36
C ASN A 274 -16.03 -0.54 5.37
N THR A 275 -16.50 0.07 6.45
CA THR A 275 -15.64 0.50 7.55
C THR A 275 -15.56 -0.59 8.62
N ILE A 276 -14.34 -0.94 9.03
CA ILE A 276 -14.05 -1.80 10.17
C ILE A 276 -13.36 -0.93 11.22
N SER A 277 -13.92 -0.80 12.42
CA SER A 277 -13.36 0.06 13.45
C SER A 277 -13.24 -0.61 14.82
N ASP A 278 -12.28 -0.12 15.62
CA ASP A 278 -11.99 -0.59 16.97
C ASP A 278 -11.87 -2.12 17.01
N PHE A 279 -11.00 -2.66 16.19
CA PHE A 279 -10.79 -4.10 16.04
C PHE A 279 -9.45 -4.57 16.62
N SER A 280 -9.39 -5.85 16.92
CA SER A 280 -8.17 -6.49 17.43
C SER A 280 -7.99 -7.88 16.85
N PHE A 281 -6.74 -8.34 16.86
CA PHE A 281 -6.36 -9.71 16.52
C PHE A 281 -5.54 -10.30 17.63
N THR A 282 -5.84 -11.57 17.99
CA THR A 282 -4.99 -12.39 18.88
C THR A 282 -4.32 -13.46 18.03
N PHE A 283 -3.00 -13.50 18.11
CA PHE A 283 -2.16 -14.44 17.36
C PHE A 283 -1.61 -15.53 18.29
N LYS A 284 -1.56 -16.75 17.78
CA LYS A 284 -0.85 -17.88 18.38
C LYS A 284 -0.13 -18.66 17.29
N GLU A 285 1.19 -18.78 17.42
CA GLU A 285 2.04 -19.45 16.42
C GLU A 285 1.78 -18.93 14.99
N GLY A 286 1.68 -17.59 14.88
CA GLY A 286 1.42 -16.86 13.64
C GLY A 286 -0.04 -16.78 13.23
N LYS A 287 -0.89 -17.70 13.68
CA LYS A 287 -2.30 -17.77 13.25
C LYS A 287 -3.19 -16.85 14.08
N ILE A 288 -4.06 -16.11 13.41
CA ILE A 288 -5.19 -15.41 14.06
C ILE A 288 -6.11 -16.46 14.67
N VAL A 289 -6.22 -16.46 15.99
CA VAL A 289 -7.07 -17.41 16.76
C VAL A 289 -8.33 -16.73 17.30
N GLU A 290 -8.30 -15.41 17.43
CA GLU A 290 -9.42 -14.59 17.87
C GLU A 290 -9.35 -13.22 17.23
N TYR A 291 -10.48 -12.64 16.88
CA TYR A 291 -10.60 -11.29 16.39
C TYR A 291 -11.91 -10.65 16.83
N THR A 292 -11.88 -9.35 17.06
CA THR A 292 -13.04 -8.56 17.49
C THR A 292 -13.13 -7.30 16.63
N ALA A 293 -14.32 -6.73 16.48
CA ALA A 293 -14.54 -5.40 15.94
C ALA A 293 -15.79 -4.81 16.55
N LYS A 294 -15.78 -3.51 16.81
CA LYS A 294 -16.95 -2.79 17.27
C LYS A 294 -17.91 -2.51 16.11
N GLU A 295 -17.34 -2.23 14.94
CA GLU A 295 -18.07 -2.03 13.68
C GLU A 295 -17.42 -2.87 12.59
N GLY A 296 -18.21 -3.44 11.68
CA GLY A 296 -17.70 -4.18 10.53
C GLY A 296 -17.21 -5.60 10.83
N TYR A 297 -17.66 -6.24 11.91
CA TYR A 297 -17.22 -7.58 12.32
C TYR A 297 -17.37 -8.63 11.20
N GLU A 298 -18.49 -8.67 10.49
CA GLU A 298 -18.70 -9.66 9.41
C GLU A 298 -17.74 -9.42 8.24
N VAL A 299 -17.40 -8.17 7.95
CA VAL A 299 -16.43 -7.81 6.92
C VAL A 299 -15.01 -8.19 7.35
N LEU A 300 -14.67 -7.99 8.64
CA LEU A 300 -13.41 -8.45 9.20
C LEU A 300 -13.28 -9.97 9.13
N LYS A 301 -14.38 -10.68 9.41
CA LYS A 301 -14.46 -12.13 9.27
C LYS A 301 -14.22 -12.59 7.83
N GLU A 302 -14.88 -11.95 6.84
CA GLU A 302 -14.66 -12.25 5.41
C GLU A 302 -13.19 -12.05 5.00
N LEU A 303 -12.52 -11.01 5.51
CA LEU A 303 -11.12 -10.76 5.28
C LEU A 303 -10.25 -11.91 5.83
N VAL A 304 -10.45 -12.27 7.10
CA VAL A 304 -9.67 -13.33 7.77
C VAL A 304 -9.93 -14.70 7.14
N GLU A 305 -11.15 -14.96 6.64
CA GLU A 305 -11.56 -16.23 6.03
C GLU A 305 -11.41 -16.27 4.50
N THR A 306 -10.69 -15.32 3.89
CA THR A 306 -10.49 -15.26 2.43
C THR A 306 -9.80 -16.52 1.91
N ASP A 307 -8.72 -16.95 2.56
CA ASP A 307 -8.00 -18.20 2.31
C ASP A 307 -7.21 -18.64 3.56
N GLU A 308 -6.40 -19.69 3.47
CA GLU A 308 -5.59 -20.12 4.62
C GLU A 308 -4.54 -19.08 5.00
N GLY A 309 -3.94 -18.40 4.02
CA GLY A 309 -2.89 -17.41 4.23
C GLY A 309 -3.41 -16.13 4.88
N SER A 310 -4.69 -15.77 4.70
CA SER A 310 -5.30 -14.61 5.33
C SER A 310 -5.46 -14.72 6.85
N HIS A 311 -5.19 -15.89 7.44
CA HIS A 311 -5.05 -16.05 8.89
C HIS A 311 -3.69 -15.60 9.43
N TYR A 312 -2.74 -15.21 8.61
CA TYR A 312 -1.36 -14.89 8.99
C TYR A 312 -0.96 -13.50 8.51
N LEU A 313 0.07 -12.95 9.15
CA LEU A 313 0.64 -11.68 8.70
C LEU A 313 1.59 -11.89 7.51
N GLY A 314 1.57 -10.92 6.59
CA GLY A 314 2.44 -10.82 5.44
C GLY A 314 3.43 -9.66 5.51
N GLU A 315 3.12 -8.63 6.29
CA GLU A 315 3.95 -7.44 6.41
C GLU A 315 4.03 -6.90 7.84
N VAL A 316 5.17 -6.28 8.11
CA VAL A 316 5.42 -5.46 9.28
C VAL A 316 6.07 -4.16 8.84
N ALA A 317 5.41 -3.03 9.09
CA ALA A 317 5.88 -1.69 8.70
C ALA A 317 6.08 -0.76 9.90
N LEU A 318 7.16 0.00 9.86
CA LEU A 318 7.54 0.98 10.86
C LEU A 318 7.42 2.38 10.27
N VAL A 319 6.57 3.19 10.87
CA VAL A 319 6.35 4.59 10.52
C VAL A 319 6.54 5.45 11.76
N ASP A 320 7.32 6.52 11.64
CA ASP A 320 7.51 7.49 12.72
C ASP A 320 6.19 8.24 12.97
N HIS A 321 5.66 8.17 14.20
CA HIS A 321 4.43 8.90 14.58
C HIS A 321 4.57 10.42 14.36
N PHE A 322 5.78 10.95 14.28
CA PHE A 322 6.06 12.35 13.98
C PHE A 322 6.26 12.65 12.49
N SER A 323 5.88 11.72 11.59
CA SER A 323 5.81 11.96 10.15
C SER A 323 4.77 13.05 9.83
N PRO A 324 4.90 13.78 8.71
CA PRO A 324 3.92 14.80 8.31
C PRO A 324 2.50 14.25 8.15
N ILE A 325 2.37 13.02 7.64
CA ILE A 325 1.06 12.38 7.45
C ILE A 325 0.45 12.06 8.80
N SER A 326 1.22 11.45 9.71
CA SER A 326 0.76 11.18 11.08
C SER A 326 0.34 12.45 11.81
N GLN A 327 1.16 13.51 11.72
CA GLN A 327 0.92 14.79 12.40
C GLN A 327 -0.23 15.60 11.78
N SER A 328 -0.73 15.24 10.61
CA SER A 328 -1.95 15.85 10.06
C SER A 328 -3.18 15.53 10.92
N ASN A 329 -3.13 14.48 11.74
CA ASN A 329 -4.23 13.98 12.56
C ASN A 329 -5.50 13.73 11.76
N GLN A 330 -5.38 13.54 10.45
CA GLN A 330 -6.48 13.30 9.53
C GLN A 330 -6.55 11.82 9.19
N ILE A 331 -7.76 11.27 9.15
CA ILE A 331 -8.04 9.97 8.54
C ILE A 331 -8.41 10.28 7.09
N PHE A 332 -7.64 9.75 6.15
CA PHE A 332 -7.85 10.02 4.73
C PHE A 332 -8.88 9.10 4.10
N TYR A 333 -9.22 7.97 4.74
CA TYR A 333 -10.06 6.91 4.17
C TYR A 333 -9.49 6.36 2.86
N GLU A 334 -8.19 6.48 2.73
CA GLU A 334 -7.41 6.02 1.60
C GLU A 334 -6.13 5.35 2.14
N THR A 335 -5.99 4.05 1.87
CA THR A 335 -4.97 3.19 2.50
C THR A 335 -3.56 3.73 2.33
N LEU A 336 -3.19 4.23 1.13
CA LEU A 336 -1.87 4.79 0.88
C LEU A 336 -1.45 5.89 1.87
N PHE A 337 -2.41 6.76 2.29
CA PHE A 337 -2.12 7.79 3.28
C PHE A 337 -2.25 7.29 4.71
N ASP A 338 -3.26 6.47 4.99
CA ASP A 338 -3.53 6.03 6.36
C ASP A 338 -2.48 5.03 6.86
N GLU A 339 -1.95 4.14 5.99
CA GLU A 339 -0.81 3.26 6.30
C GLU A 339 0.46 4.08 6.56
N ASN A 340 0.74 5.06 5.71
CA ASN A 340 1.90 5.94 5.85
C ASN A 340 1.80 6.95 7.01
N ALA A 341 0.64 7.03 7.67
CA ALA A 341 0.46 7.80 8.92
C ALA A 341 0.77 6.99 10.18
N SER A 342 1.06 5.69 10.08
CA SER A 342 1.07 4.81 11.26
C SER A 342 1.90 3.56 11.03
N CYS A 343 2.60 3.07 12.07
CA CYS A 343 3.02 1.67 12.04
C CYS A 343 1.83 0.79 11.70
N HIS A 344 2.02 -0.17 10.82
CA HIS A 344 0.97 -1.09 10.39
C HIS A 344 1.47 -2.52 10.23
N LEU A 345 0.54 -3.42 10.12
CA LEU A 345 0.77 -4.83 9.80
C LEU A 345 -0.17 -5.19 8.65
N ALA A 346 0.22 -6.10 7.77
CA ALA A 346 -0.69 -6.61 6.75
C ALA A 346 -1.12 -8.05 7.04
N ILE A 347 -2.42 -8.31 6.86
CA ILE A 347 -2.95 -9.66 6.76
C ILE A 347 -2.70 -10.17 5.34
N GLY A 348 -2.19 -11.39 5.21
CA GLY A 348 -2.10 -12.07 3.93
C GLY A 348 -0.68 -12.21 3.36
N ALA A 349 -0.52 -11.96 2.06
CA ALA A 349 0.71 -12.25 1.32
C ALA A 349 1.90 -11.42 1.77
N SER A 350 3.07 -12.05 1.83
CA SER A 350 4.35 -11.36 2.03
C SER A 350 4.97 -10.94 0.70
N TYR A 351 5.73 -9.84 0.70
CA TYR A 351 6.60 -9.47 -0.41
C TYR A 351 7.84 -10.35 -0.43
N PRO A 352 8.07 -11.16 -1.49
CA PRO A 352 9.26 -12.01 -1.58
C PRO A 352 10.57 -11.21 -1.51
N THR A 353 10.56 -9.96 -1.98
CA THR A 353 11.70 -9.03 -1.92
C THR A 353 12.16 -8.71 -0.49
N CYS A 354 11.34 -8.96 0.52
CA CYS A 354 11.71 -8.85 1.94
C CYS A 354 12.59 -10.01 2.45
N LEU A 355 13.02 -10.92 1.57
CA LEU A 355 13.87 -12.06 1.92
C LEU A 355 15.06 -12.16 0.96
N LYS A 356 16.28 -12.30 1.50
CA LYS A 356 17.51 -12.52 0.70
C LYS A 356 17.38 -13.76 -0.16
N ASP A 357 17.90 -13.71 -1.37
CA ASP A 357 17.96 -14.85 -2.29
C ASP A 357 16.60 -15.53 -2.50
N SER A 358 15.53 -14.73 -2.59
CA SER A 358 14.16 -15.19 -2.82
C SER A 358 13.79 -15.32 -4.29
N ASP A 359 14.60 -14.77 -5.20
CA ASP A 359 14.30 -14.74 -6.63
C ASP A 359 14.28 -16.16 -7.22
N GLY A 360 13.19 -16.49 -7.91
CA GLY A 360 13.00 -17.80 -8.54
C GLY A 360 12.53 -18.93 -7.61
N LEU A 361 12.32 -18.65 -6.31
CA LEU A 361 11.74 -19.63 -5.38
C LEU A 361 10.24 -19.81 -5.65
N SER A 362 9.76 -21.04 -5.47
CA SER A 362 8.34 -21.36 -5.45
C SER A 362 7.65 -20.84 -4.19
N GLU A 363 6.31 -20.80 -4.19
CA GLU A 363 5.52 -20.42 -3.01
C GLU A 363 5.80 -21.32 -1.81
N GLU A 364 5.98 -22.62 -2.04
CA GLU A 364 6.33 -23.60 -1.02
C GLU A 364 7.71 -23.32 -0.41
N GLU A 365 8.72 -23.04 -1.25
CA GLU A 365 10.06 -22.70 -0.80
C GLU A 365 10.10 -21.39 -0.02
N LEU A 366 9.33 -20.37 -0.45
CA LEU A 366 9.18 -19.11 0.27
C LEU A 366 8.51 -19.34 1.65
N LYS A 367 7.49 -20.20 1.71
CA LYS A 367 6.81 -20.56 2.98
C LYS A 367 7.74 -21.32 3.93
N GLU A 368 8.53 -22.25 3.42
CA GLU A 368 9.55 -22.95 4.23
C GLU A 368 10.58 -22.00 4.82
N ARG A 369 10.88 -20.90 4.11
CA ARG A 369 11.78 -19.84 4.56
C ARG A 369 11.09 -18.76 5.42
N GLY A 370 9.79 -18.91 5.71
CA GLY A 370 9.06 -18.10 6.66
C GLY A 370 8.10 -17.05 6.07
N LEU A 371 8.00 -16.92 4.76
CA LEU A 371 7.06 -15.98 4.13
C LEU A 371 5.66 -16.57 4.02
N ASN A 372 4.66 -15.73 4.11
CA ASN A 372 3.26 -16.12 3.95
C ASN A 372 2.79 -15.91 2.50
N HIS A 373 1.95 -16.83 2.02
CA HIS A 373 1.26 -16.70 0.74
C HIS A 373 -0.26 -16.62 0.93
N SER A 374 -0.90 -15.71 0.23
CA SER A 374 -2.36 -15.50 0.26
C SER A 374 -2.83 -14.82 -1.04
N LEU A 375 -4.13 -14.88 -1.31
CA LEU A 375 -4.78 -14.13 -2.37
C LEU A 375 -5.09 -12.66 -1.98
N THR A 376 -4.81 -12.29 -0.74
CA THR A 376 -5.03 -10.94 -0.22
C THR A 376 -3.76 -10.38 0.43
N HIS A 377 -3.69 -9.05 0.49
CA HIS A 377 -2.74 -8.28 1.26
C HIS A 377 -3.47 -7.03 1.71
N VAL A 378 -3.68 -6.88 3.02
CA VAL A 378 -4.49 -5.79 3.58
C VAL A 378 -3.85 -5.23 4.83
N ASP A 379 -3.44 -3.97 4.75
CA ASP A 379 -2.79 -3.22 5.81
C ASP A 379 -3.79 -2.74 6.84
N PHE A 380 -3.42 -2.82 8.12
CA PHE A 380 -4.17 -2.26 9.23
C PHE A 380 -3.24 -1.53 10.21
N MET A 381 -3.67 -0.35 10.63
CA MET A 381 -2.86 0.61 11.37
C MET A 381 -2.89 0.29 12.86
N ILE A 382 -1.69 0.22 13.46
CA ILE A 382 -1.48 -0.09 14.88
C ILE A 382 -0.67 0.96 15.62
N GLY A 383 -0.03 1.91 14.90
CA GLY A 383 0.86 2.91 15.48
C GLY A 383 0.13 3.89 16.38
N HIS A 384 0.81 4.30 17.46
CA HIS A 384 0.29 5.19 18.49
C HIS A 384 1.42 6.05 19.08
N GLU A 385 1.11 7.23 19.59
CA GLU A 385 2.12 8.13 20.22
C GLU A 385 2.82 7.51 21.44
N ARG A 386 2.22 6.48 22.06
CA ARG A 386 2.78 5.72 23.19
C ARG A 386 3.25 4.32 22.78
N MET A 387 3.39 4.06 21.49
CA MET A 387 3.91 2.78 21.00
C MET A 387 5.40 2.66 21.33
N ASN A 388 5.78 1.53 21.93
CA ASN A 388 7.16 1.15 22.11
C ASN A 388 7.44 -0.16 21.37
N ILE A 389 8.59 -0.23 20.70
CA ILE A 389 9.02 -1.41 19.95
C ILE A 389 10.45 -1.75 20.36
N LYS A 390 10.62 -2.94 20.94
CA LYS A 390 11.92 -3.52 21.25
C LYS A 390 12.32 -4.50 20.17
N GLY A 391 13.54 -4.39 19.69
CA GLY A 391 14.17 -5.34 18.78
C GLY A 391 15.05 -6.33 19.57
N TYR A 392 15.00 -7.60 19.19
CA TYR A 392 15.88 -8.64 19.70
C TYR A 392 16.75 -9.13 18.54
N THR A 393 18.06 -8.95 18.65
CA THR A 393 19.02 -9.36 17.62
C THR A 393 19.30 -10.87 17.71
N ARG A 394 19.83 -11.46 16.64
CA ARG A 394 20.16 -12.91 16.65
C ARG A 394 21.35 -13.24 17.56
N ASP A 395 22.22 -12.28 17.87
CA ASP A 395 23.31 -12.41 18.85
C ASP A 395 22.86 -12.16 20.30
N GLY A 396 21.55 -11.91 20.52
CA GLY A 396 20.92 -11.84 21.86
C GLY A 396 20.91 -10.45 22.49
N GLN A 397 21.16 -9.39 21.74
CA GLN A 397 21.06 -8.03 22.25
C GLN A 397 19.59 -7.55 22.18
N GLU A 398 19.23 -6.66 23.10
CA GLU A 398 17.97 -5.92 23.07
C GLU A 398 18.26 -4.47 22.65
N VAL A 399 17.52 -3.97 21.67
CA VAL A 399 17.66 -2.61 21.13
C VAL A 399 16.32 -1.90 21.09
N ASP A 400 16.30 -0.61 21.33
CA ASP A 400 15.11 0.22 21.17
C ASP A 400 14.95 0.56 19.69
N ILE A 401 13.86 0.09 19.08
CA ILE A 401 13.48 0.43 17.69
C ILE A 401 12.57 1.64 17.67
N MET A 402 11.63 1.70 18.62
CA MET A 402 10.72 2.84 18.79
C MET A 402 10.49 3.10 20.28
N ILE A 403 10.50 4.38 20.65
CA ILE A 403 10.16 4.85 21.99
C ILE A 403 9.11 5.97 21.86
N ASP A 404 7.97 5.80 22.54
CA ASP A 404 6.85 6.76 22.50
C ASP A 404 6.54 7.24 21.05
N GLY A 405 6.34 6.28 20.16
CA GLY A 405 6.01 6.53 18.75
C GLY A 405 7.14 7.08 17.88
N ARG A 406 8.32 7.33 18.43
CA ARG A 406 9.49 7.88 17.71
C ARG A 406 10.48 6.78 17.34
N LEU A 407 10.77 6.63 16.07
CA LEU A 407 11.82 5.73 15.59
C LEU A 407 13.20 6.16 16.07
N GLN A 408 13.98 5.20 16.54
CA GLN A 408 15.34 5.38 17.07
C GLN A 408 16.43 5.01 16.04
N VAL A 409 16.03 4.58 14.82
CA VAL A 409 16.89 4.17 13.72
C VAL A 409 16.83 5.13 12.54
#